data_47ab818154e41c50acd8545b7d1ee97d
#
_entry.id   47ab818154e41c50acd8545b7d1ee97d
#
_cell.length_a   1.000
_cell.length_b   1.000
_cell.length_c   1.000
_cell.angle_alpha   90.00
_cell.angle_beta   90.00
_cell.angle_gamma   90.00
#
_symmetry.space_group_name_H-M   'P 1'
#
loop_
_entity.id
_entity.type
_entity.pdbx_description
1 polymer ?
#
loop_
_entity_poly.entity_id
_entity_poly.type
_entity_poly.pdbx_seq_one_letter_code
_entity_poly.pdbx_strand_id
1 'polypeptide(L)'
;MTEEHKKDIKKVKNILSDEINKESDDFDILFLVDATGSMSSYITAAKEETKNISDELRKLYPKKMFKYGYVFYRDPIDSKNDKHEVIDLTDDVNSLPAKIGKISATGGGDLPEDWVGAYKLANEKISWRNGIKVIMHLADAGAHGKLFTLSDEYPEEEAKLLKKR
;
A
#
# COMPACT_ATOMS: atom_id res chain seq x y z
N MET A 1 18.22 6.08 -3.58
CA MET A 1 17.40 5.85 -2.37
C MET A 1 17.95 6.72 -1.24
N THR A 2 17.12 7.55 -0.63
CA THR A 2 17.52 8.44 0.48
C THR A 2 17.70 7.66 1.79
N GLU A 3 18.39 8.23 2.79
CA GLU A 3 18.50 7.62 4.11
C GLU A 3 17.14 7.48 4.81
N GLU A 4 16.21 8.38 4.54
CA GLU A 4 14.83 8.34 5.03
C GLU A 4 14.10 7.10 4.47
N HIS A 5 14.16 6.85 3.17
CA HIS A 5 13.59 5.65 2.55
C HIS A 5 14.16 4.36 3.16
N LYS A 6 15.47 4.31 3.43
CA LYS A 6 16.09 3.15 4.10
C LYS A 6 15.55 2.93 5.52
N LYS A 7 15.32 4.01 6.26
CA LYS A 7 14.76 3.97 7.61
C LYS A 7 13.33 3.45 7.59
N ASP A 8 12.51 3.91 6.64
CA ASP A 8 11.13 3.46 6.48
C ASP A 8 11.07 1.98 6.09
N ILE A 9 11.87 1.54 5.13
CA ILE A 9 11.99 0.12 4.77
C ILE A 9 12.39 -0.73 5.97
N LYS A 10 13.35 -0.27 6.80
CA LYS A 10 13.75 -0.99 8.00
C LYS A 10 12.61 -1.10 9.02
N LYS A 11 11.84 -0.02 9.20
CA LYS A 11 10.66 -0.02 10.08
C LYS A 11 9.60 -1.01 9.61
N VAL A 12 9.33 -1.01 8.30
CA VAL A 12 8.42 -1.96 7.64
C VAL A 12 8.85 -3.41 7.89
N LYS A 13 10.13 -3.73 7.67
CA LYS A 13 10.69 -5.08 7.91
C LYS A 13 10.51 -5.54 9.37
N ASN A 14 10.73 -4.65 10.34
CA ASN A 14 10.57 -4.99 11.76
C ASN A 14 9.10 -5.32 12.10
N ILE A 15 8.15 -4.50 11.64
CA ILE A 15 6.71 -4.73 11.85
C ILE A 15 6.29 -6.08 11.24
N LEU A 16 6.74 -6.39 10.03
CA LEU A 16 6.48 -7.68 9.39
C LEU A 16 7.04 -8.86 10.20
N SER A 17 8.26 -8.73 10.71
CA SER A 17 8.87 -9.79 11.55
C SER A 17 8.05 -10.10 12.79
N ASP A 18 7.51 -9.10 13.46
CA ASP A 18 6.70 -9.29 14.67
C ASP A 18 5.39 -10.02 14.37
N GLU A 19 4.75 -9.72 13.22
CA GLU A 19 3.52 -10.40 12.81
C GLU A 19 3.74 -11.84 12.31
N ILE A 20 4.87 -12.10 11.65
CA ILE A 20 5.20 -13.42 11.07
C ILE A 20 5.47 -14.50 12.13
N ASN A 21 5.82 -14.14 13.36
CA ASN A 21 6.03 -15.09 14.45
C ASN A 21 4.73 -15.73 14.99
N LYS A 22 3.56 -15.39 14.42
CA LYS A 22 2.26 -15.99 14.75
C LYS A 22 2.08 -17.37 14.11
N GLU A 23 1.07 -18.12 14.56
CA GLU A 23 0.89 -19.55 14.22
C GLU A 23 0.52 -19.86 12.77
N SER A 24 -0.06 -18.90 12.02
CA SER A 24 -0.48 -19.15 10.63
C SER A 24 0.70 -19.32 9.68
N ASP A 25 0.57 -20.22 8.71
CA ASP A 25 1.57 -20.46 7.66
C ASP A 25 1.37 -19.58 6.42
N ASP A 26 0.20 -18.93 6.28
CA ASP A 26 -0.16 -18.07 5.17
C ASP A 26 -0.10 -16.59 5.56
N PHE A 27 0.63 -15.81 4.78
CA PHE A 27 0.77 -14.36 4.95
C PHE A 27 0.44 -13.65 3.65
N ASP A 28 -0.56 -12.79 3.71
CA ASP A 28 -0.94 -11.89 2.62
C ASP A 28 -0.50 -10.47 2.99
N ILE A 29 0.41 -9.92 2.20
CA ILE A 29 1.00 -8.60 2.40
C ILE A 29 0.51 -7.69 1.29
N LEU A 30 -0.31 -6.71 1.64
CA LEU A 30 -0.81 -5.69 0.73
C LEU A 30 -0.13 -4.36 1.00
N PHE A 31 0.46 -3.78 -0.02
CA PHE A 31 0.96 -2.42 0.02
C PHE A 31 -0.13 -1.48 -0.51
N LEU A 32 -0.61 -0.60 0.36
CA LEU A 32 -1.50 0.50 0.02
C LEU A 32 -0.62 1.72 -0.23
N VAL A 33 -0.52 2.16 -1.46
CA VAL A 33 0.46 3.17 -1.85
C VAL A 33 -0.23 4.36 -2.46
N ASP A 34 -0.02 5.51 -1.88
CA ASP A 34 -0.32 6.77 -2.50
C ASP A 34 0.47 6.90 -3.81
N ALA A 35 -0.22 7.19 -4.90
CA ALA A 35 0.36 7.32 -6.22
C ALA A 35 0.19 8.74 -6.79
N THR A 36 0.00 9.73 -5.93
CA THR A 36 0.02 11.14 -6.31
C THR A 36 1.43 11.61 -6.67
N GLY A 37 1.54 12.79 -7.27
CA GLY A 37 2.78 13.27 -7.89
C GLY A 37 4.00 13.29 -6.96
N SER A 38 3.81 13.59 -5.68
CA SER A 38 4.87 13.62 -4.65
C SER A 38 5.51 12.25 -4.40
N MET A 39 4.78 11.15 -4.64
CA MET A 39 5.17 9.79 -4.31
C MET A 39 6.06 9.08 -5.37
N SER A 40 6.51 9.76 -6.40
CA SER A 40 7.28 9.15 -7.51
C SER A 40 8.50 8.35 -7.04
N SER A 41 9.25 8.88 -6.07
CA SER A 41 10.43 8.18 -5.52
C SER A 41 10.08 6.94 -4.70
N TYR A 42 8.92 6.95 -4.02
CA TYR A 42 8.43 5.81 -3.24
C TYR A 42 7.93 4.67 -4.14
N ILE A 43 7.26 4.98 -5.25
CA ILE A 43 6.86 3.99 -6.26
C ILE A 43 8.10 3.31 -6.86
N THR A 44 9.15 4.10 -7.16
CA THR A 44 10.43 3.55 -7.63
C THR A 44 11.06 2.64 -6.58
N ALA A 45 11.11 3.07 -5.32
CA ALA A 45 11.63 2.24 -4.23
C ALA A 45 10.80 0.95 -4.04
N ALA A 46 9.48 1.02 -4.10
CA ALA A 46 8.61 -0.16 -4.03
C ALA A 46 8.94 -1.17 -5.13
N LYS A 47 9.15 -0.70 -6.36
CA LYS A 47 9.56 -1.55 -7.50
C LYS A 47 10.89 -2.27 -7.25
N GLU A 48 11.87 -1.57 -6.70
CA GLU A 48 13.22 -2.10 -6.48
C GLU A 48 13.28 -3.04 -5.26
N GLU A 49 12.58 -2.69 -4.18
CA GLU A 49 12.72 -3.36 -2.89
C GLU A 49 11.75 -4.54 -2.68
N THR A 50 10.66 -4.63 -3.45
CA THR A 50 9.68 -5.72 -3.28
C THR A 50 10.31 -7.09 -3.33
N LYS A 51 11.19 -7.31 -4.32
CA LYS A 51 11.90 -8.59 -4.46
C LYS A 51 12.83 -8.85 -3.29
N ASN A 52 13.60 -7.85 -2.87
CA ASN A 52 14.54 -7.96 -1.75
C ASN A 52 13.81 -8.32 -0.45
N ILE A 53 12.68 -7.63 -0.17
CA ILE A 53 11.85 -7.92 1.01
C ILE A 53 11.33 -9.36 0.94
N SER A 54 10.83 -9.80 -0.21
CA SER A 54 10.32 -11.16 -0.38
C SER A 54 11.42 -12.21 -0.17
N ASP A 55 12.59 -12.01 -0.75
CA ASP A 55 13.71 -12.95 -0.64
C ASP A 55 14.20 -13.05 0.82
N GLU A 56 14.27 -11.92 1.54
CA GLU A 56 14.61 -11.91 2.96
C GLU A 56 13.56 -12.65 3.81
N LEU A 57 12.27 -12.40 3.59
CA LEU A 57 11.20 -13.05 4.34
C LEU A 57 11.20 -14.57 4.10
N ARG A 58 11.35 -15.01 2.86
CA ARG A 58 11.44 -16.44 2.53
C ARG A 58 12.67 -17.12 3.15
N LYS A 59 13.79 -16.40 3.23
CA LYS A 59 15.01 -16.90 3.87
C LYS A 59 14.86 -17.04 5.39
N LEU A 60 14.24 -16.04 6.02
CA LEU A 60 14.03 -16.03 7.47
C LEU A 60 12.92 -17.00 7.91
N TYR A 61 11.91 -17.19 7.08
CA TYR A 61 10.70 -17.98 7.39
C TYR A 61 10.40 -19.00 6.28
N PRO A 62 11.26 -20.01 6.07
CA PRO A 62 11.18 -20.91 4.91
C PRO A 62 9.92 -21.79 4.88
N LYS A 63 9.21 -21.92 6.00
CA LYS A 63 7.97 -22.69 6.12
C LYS A 63 6.70 -21.85 5.89
N LYS A 64 6.83 -20.53 5.83
CA LYS A 64 5.71 -19.61 5.67
C LYS A 64 5.47 -19.30 4.18
N MET A 65 4.20 -19.15 3.79
CA MET A 65 3.81 -18.83 2.43
C MET A 65 3.39 -17.37 2.31
N PHE A 66 4.10 -16.60 1.52
CA PHE A 66 3.86 -15.17 1.33
C PHE A 66 3.24 -14.89 -0.03
N LYS A 67 2.21 -14.04 -0.04
CA LYS A 67 1.71 -13.37 -1.24
C LYS A 67 1.79 -11.87 -1.05
N TYR A 68 2.03 -11.17 -2.15
CA TYR A 68 2.21 -9.72 -2.18
C TYR A 68 1.26 -9.10 -3.19
N GLY A 69 0.62 -8.01 -2.82
CA GLY A 69 -0.26 -7.23 -3.69
C GLY A 69 -0.09 -5.74 -3.46
N TYR A 70 -0.68 -4.95 -4.35
CA TYR A 70 -0.62 -3.49 -4.30
C TYR A 70 -1.98 -2.89 -4.63
N VAL A 71 -2.31 -1.82 -3.91
CA VAL A 71 -3.33 -0.84 -4.29
C VAL A 71 -2.63 0.50 -4.40
N PHE A 72 -2.61 1.07 -5.58
CA PHE A 72 -2.15 2.42 -5.83
C PHE A 72 -3.37 3.32 -5.92
N TYR A 73 -3.43 4.33 -5.08
CA TYR A 73 -4.58 5.24 -5.03
C TYR A 73 -4.16 6.68 -5.29
N ARG A 74 -5.12 7.50 -5.66
CA ARG A 74 -4.97 8.93 -5.94
C ARG A 74 -6.17 9.66 -5.39
N ASP A 75 -6.19 10.98 -5.50
CA ASP A 75 -7.27 11.82 -5.06
C ASP A 75 -8.58 11.57 -5.83
N PRO A 76 -9.77 11.60 -5.17
CA PRO A 76 -11.07 11.51 -5.83
C PRO A 76 -11.33 12.62 -6.86
N ILE A 77 -10.70 13.79 -6.69
CA ILE A 77 -10.85 14.96 -7.59
C ILE A 77 -9.96 14.88 -8.82
N ASP A 78 -9.00 13.98 -8.81
CA ASP A 78 -8.11 13.77 -9.94
C ASP A 78 -8.88 13.40 -11.21
N SER A 79 -8.28 13.65 -12.33
CA SER A 79 -8.95 13.48 -13.62
C SER A 79 -9.45 12.04 -13.78
N LYS A 80 -10.47 11.85 -14.64
CA LYS A 80 -11.00 10.50 -14.96
C LYS A 80 -9.95 9.52 -15.50
N ASN A 81 -8.75 10.00 -15.81
CA ASN A 81 -7.62 9.21 -16.27
C ASN A 81 -6.70 8.77 -15.14
N ASP A 82 -6.78 9.41 -13.97
CA ASP A 82 -5.99 9.07 -12.79
C ASP A 82 -6.78 8.10 -11.91
N LYS A 83 -6.83 6.85 -12.35
CA LYS A 83 -7.58 5.79 -11.67
C LYS A 83 -6.70 5.11 -10.62
N HIS A 84 -7.35 4.64 -9.57
CA HIS A 84 -6.74 3.66 -8.67
C HIS A 84 -6.37 2.40 -9.42
N GLU A 85 -5.25 1.80 -9.09
CA GLU A 85 -4.75 0.59 -9.74
C GLU A 85 -4.55 -0.50 -8.71
N VAL A 86 -4.93 -1.73 -9.08
CA VAL A 86 -4.85 -2.90 -8.20
C VAL A 86 -3.97 -3.96 -8.84
N ILE A 87 -3.00 -4.43 -8.10
CA ILE A 87 -2.23 -5.63 -8.38
C ILE A 87 -2.61 -6.65 -7.30
N ASP A 88 -3.40 -7.65 -7.66
CA ASP A 88 -3.86 -8.67 -6.73
C ASP A 88 -2.71 -9.52 -6.17
N LEU A 89 -2.98 -10.20 -5.07
CA LEU A 89 -2.02 -11.02 -4.34
C LEU A 89 -1.40 -12.11 -5.23
N THR A 90 -0.08 -12.12 -5.28
CA THR A 90 0.70 -13.12 -6.02
C THR A 90 1.91 -13.60 -5.22
N ASP A 91 2.29 -14.85 -5.41
CA ASP A 91 3.56 -15.42 -4.95
C ASP A 91 4.67 -15.27 -6.00
N ASP A 92 4.31 -14.91 -7.24
CA ASP A 92 5.26 -14.57 -8.30
C ASP A 92 5.77 -13.13 -8.13
N VAL A 93 6.71 -12.97 -7.22
CA VAL A 93 7.33 -11.66 -6.94
C VAL A 93 8.16 -11.12 -8.10
N ASN A 94 8.59 -11.99 -9.04
CA ASN A 94 9.37 -11.56 -10.18
C ASN A 94 8.53 -10.79 -11.20
N SER A 95 7.22 -11.00 -11.22
CA SER A 95 6.29 -10.25 -12.08
C SER A 95 5.96 -8.85 -11.55
N LEU A 96 6.12 -8.60 -10.26
CA LEU A 96 5.72 -7.36 -9.60
C LEU A 96 6.46 -6.12 -10.11
N PRO A 97 7.80 -6.12 -10.29
CA PRO A 97 8.51 -4.94 -10.80
C PRO A 97 8.00 -4.44 -12.15
N ALA A 98 7.63 -5.37 -13.04
CA ALA A 98 7.09 -5.02 -14.36
C ALA A 98 5.66 -4.45 -14.27
N LYS A 99 4.84 -4.92 -13.31
CA LYS A 99 3.49 -4.39 -13.06
C LYS A 99 3.57 -3.01 -12.40
N ILE A 100 4.37 -2.87 -11.34
CA ILE A 100 4.59 -1.60 -10.63
C ILE A 100 5.21 -0.55 -11.57
N GLY A 101 6.09 -0.95 -12.48
CA GLY A 101 6.72 -0.05 -13.44
C GLY A 101 5.77 0.60 -14.46
N LYS A 102 4.51 0.17 -14.52
CA LYS A 102 3.44 0.80 -15.32
C LYS A 102 2.71 1.90 -14.55
N ILE A 103 2.89 1.95 -13.24
CA ILE A 103 2.25 2.93 -12.37
C ILE A 103 3.00 4.27 -12.51
N SER A 104 2.26 5.32 -12.75
CA SER A 104 2.78 6.69 -12.80
C SER A 104 2.34 7.46 -11.55
N ALA A 105 3.24 8.22 -10.96
CA ALA A 105 2.89 9.17 -9.93
C ALA A 105 2.24 10.38 -10.59
N THR A 106 0.94 10.55 -10.44
CA THR A 106 0.14 11.62 -11.05
C THR A 106 -1.01 12.03 -10.14
N GLY A 107 -1.52 13.24 -10.31
CA GLY A 107 -2.61 13.75 -9.50
C GLY A 107 -2.14 14.38 -8.19
N GLY A 108 -3.05 14.52 -7.22
CA GLY A 108 -2.83 15.24 -5.97
C GLY A 108 -3.11 16.74 -6.13
N GLY A 109 -4.37 17.12 -6.37
CA GLY A 109 -4.79 18.51 -6.57
C GLY A 109 -4.83 19.33 -5.29
N ASP A 110 -5.05 18.67 -4.15
CA ASP A 110 -4.97 19.23 -2.80
C ASP A 110 -4.12 18.35 -1.87
N LEU A 111 -4.13 18.59 -0.56
CA LEU A 111 -3.27 17.87 0.38
C LEU A 111 -3.84 16.53 0.87
N PRO A 112 -5.14 16.40 1.18
CA PRO A 112 -5.70 15.12 1.58
C PRO A 112 -5.90 14.19 0.39
N GLU A 113 -5.82 12.88 0.65
CA GLU A 113 -5.83 11.84 -0.37
C GLU A 113 -6.92 10.79 -0.12
N ASP A 114 -7.31 10.01 -1.15
CA ASP A 114 -8.42 9.05 -1.08
C ASP A 114 -8.08 7.74 -0.35
N TRP A 115 -7.83 7.81 0.94
CA TRP A 115 -7.66 6.61 1.78
C TRP A 115 -8.92 5.73 1.80
N VAL A 116 -10.11 6.35 1.74
CA VAL A 116 -11.40 5.62 1.76
C VAL A 116 -11.51 4.70 0.55
N GLY A 117 -11.24 5.23 -0.65
CA GLY A 117 -11.23 4.46 -1.89
C GLY A 117 -10.17 3.35 -1.86
N ALA A 118 -8.98 3.66 -1.35
CA ALA A 118 -7.90 2.70 -1.20
C ALA A 118 -8.28 1.50 -0.33
N TYR A 119 -8.80 1.73 0.88
CA TYR A 119 -9.25 0.67 1.78
C TYR A 119 -10.47 -0.09 1.25
N LYS A 120 -11.36 0.59 0.52
CA LYS A 120 -12.48 -0.07 -0.16
C LYS A 120 -11.96 -1.08 -1.19
N LEU A 121 -11.01 -0.68 -2.03
CA LEU A 121 -10.38 -1.57 -3.01
C LEU A 121 -9.64 -2.73 -2.34
N ALA A 122 -8.92 -2.49 -1.25
CA ALA A 122 -8.27 -3.53 -0.47
C ALA A 122 -9.26 -4.59 0.04
N ASN A 123 -10.49 -4.18 0.42
CA ASN A 123 -11.52 -5.10 0.88
C ASN A 123 -12.25 -5.81 -0.26
N GLU A 124 -12.51 -5.13 -1.40
CA GLU A 124 -13.41 -5.62 -2.44
C GLU A 124 -12.68 -6.30 -3.60
N LYS A 125 -11.42 -5.96 -3.85
CA LYS A 125 -10.68 -6.38 -5.05
C LYS A 125 -9.50 -7.30 -4.77
N ILE A 126 -9.07 -7.42 -3.52
CA ILE A 126 -7.94 -8.28 -3.16
C ILE A 126 -8.45 -9.68 -2.80
N SER A 127 -7.86 -10.69 -3.40
CA SER A 127 -8.18 -12.11 -3.17
C SER A 127 -7.48 -12.64 -1.91
N TRP A 128 -7.90 -12.12 -0.74
CA TRP A 128 -7.35 -12.50 0.56
C TRP A 128 -7.51 -13.98 0.86
N ARG A 129 -6.43 -14.62 1.29
CA ARG A 129 -6.47 -15.99 1.83
C ARG A 129 -6.97 -16.03 3.28
N ASN A 130 -7.24 -17.25 3.77
CA ASN A 130 -7.60 -17.47 5.17
C ASN A 130 -6.35 -17.60 6.05
N GLY A 131 -5.59 -16.54 6.17
CA GLY A 131 -4.34 -16.45 6.92
C GLY A 131 -4.16 -15.08 7.56
N ILE A 132 -2.90 -14.75 7.88
CA ILE A 132 -2.56 -13.43 8.41
C ILE A 132 -2.54 -12.42 7.25
N LYS A 133 -3.29 -11.34 7.42
CA LYS A 133 -3.39 -10.24 6.48
C LYS A 133 -2.67 -9.02 7.02
N VAL A 134 -1.73 -8.52 6.27
CA VAL A 134 -0.95 -7.32 6.63
C VAL A 134 -1.18 -6.26 5.57
N ILE A 135 -1.66 -5.10 5.98
CA ILE A 135 -1.74 -3.92 5.11
C ILE A 135 -0.65 -2.94 5.53
N MET A 136 0.19 -2.58 4.59
CA MET A 136 1.23 -1.58 4.74
C MET A 136 0.85 -0.35 3.96
N HIS A 137 0.48 0.70 4.68
CA HIS A 137 0.05 1.96 4.07
C HIS A 137 1.23 2.92 3.96
N LEU A 138 1.54 3.33 2.73
CA LEU A 138 2.60 4.30 2.40
C LEU A 138 1.93 5.53 1.81
N ALA A 139 2.00 6.64 2.53
CA ALA A 139 1.44 7.92 2.16
C ALA A 139 2.30 9.06 2.72
N ASP A 140 2.32 10.19 2.04
CA ASP A 140 2.96 11.43 2.50
C ASP A 140 1.94 12.51 2.87
N ALA A 141 0.65 12.23 2.67
CA ALA A 141 -0.47 13.11 3.02
C ALA A 141 -1.53 12.40 3.88
N GLY A 142 -2.36 13.16 4.56
CA GLY A 142 -3.46 12.65 5.38
C GLY A 142 -4.68 12.26 4.56
N ALA A 143 -5.63 11.58 5.19
CA ALA A 143 -6.92 11.28 4.58
C ALA A 143 -7.82 12.52 4.49
N HIS A 144 -8.79 12.48 3.56
CA HIS A 144 -9.94 13.37 3.60
C HIS A 144 -10.71 13.24 4.91
N GLY A 145 -11.31 14.35 5.35
CA GLY A 145 -12.08 14.46 6.57
C GLY A 145 -11.47 15.44 7.58
N LYS A 146 -12.34 16.20 8.26
CA LYS A 146 -11.93 17.27 9.20
C LYS A 146 -11.08 16.81 10.37
N LEU A 147 -11.16 15.53 10.77
CA LEU A 147 -10.28 14.96 11.80
C LEU A 147 -8.82 14.82 11.34
N PHE A 148 -8.61 14.68 10.03
CA PHE A 148 -7.30 14.46 9.46
C PHE A 148 -6.74 15.74 8.83
N THR A 149 -7.62 16.54 8.21
CA THR A 149 -7.25 17.76 7.50
C THR A 149 -8.30 18.86 7.73
N LEU A 150 -7.94 19.89 8.47
CA LEU A 150 -8.89 20.95 8.91
C LEU A 150 -9.51 21.76 7.77
N SER A 151 -8.80 21.93 6.65
CA SER A 151 -9.20 22.70 5.47
C SER A 151 -9.63 21.81 4.30
N ASP A 152 -10.12 20.62 4.58
CA ASP A 152 -10.50 19.64 3.57
C ASP A 152 -11.74 20.08 2.77
N GLU A 153 -11.72 19.86 1.46
CA GLU A 153 -12.83 20.10 0.55
C GLU A 153 -13.87 18.96 0.56
N TYR A 154 -13.50 17.78 1.09
CA TYR A 154 -14.36 16.58 1.19
C TYR A 154 -14.51 16.07 2.63
N PRO A 155 -14.99 16.91 3.57
CA PRO A 155 -15.02 16.60 5.00
C PRO A 155 -15.90 15.39 5.38
N GLU A 156 -16.86 15.00 4.53
CA GLU A 156 -17.73 13.84 4.74
C GLU A 156 -17.06 12.49 4.44
N GLU A 157 -15.92 12.45 3.77
CA GLU A 157 -15.20 11.20 3.48
C GLU A 157 -14.70 10.52 4.77
N GLU A 158 -14.40 11.28 5.80
CA GLU A 158 -14.08 10.78 7.15
C GLU A 158 -15.18 9.85 7.70
N ALA A 159 -16.45 10.22 7.54
CA ALA A 159 -17.56 9.43 8.03
C ALA A 159 -17.66 8.05 7.37
N LYS A 160 -17.12 7.89 6.16
CA LYS A 160 -17.08 6.62 5.44
C LYS A 160 -16.02 5.69 5.99
N LEU A 161 -14.86 6.22 6.43
CA LEU A 161 -13.82 5.45 7.10
C LEU A 161 -14.27 4.91 8.45
N LEU A 162 -14.94 5.74 9.26
CA LEU A 162 -15.35 5.39 10.61
C LEU A 162 -16.51 4.39 10.67
N LYS A 163 -17.34 4.32 9.62
CA LYS A 163 -18.50 3.40 9.55
C LYS A 163 -18.15 1.94 9.23
N LYS A 164 -16.91 1.64 8.88
CA LYS A 164 -16.46 0.30 8.44
C LYS A 164 -15.64 -0.47 9.49
N ARG A 165 -15.75 -0.11 10.76
CA ARG A 165 -15.18 -0.87 11.88
C ARG A 165 -16.08 -2.02 12.30
#